data_5aca378787b00db924d0885a3be5cf24
#
_entry.id   5aca378787b00db924d0885a3be5cf24
#
_cell.length_a   1.000
_cell.length_b   1.000
_cell.length_c   1.000
_cell.angle_alpha   90.00
_cell.angle_beta   90.00
_cell.angle_gamma   90.00
#
_symmetry.space_group_name_H-M   'P 1'
#
loop_
_entity.id
_entity.type
_entity.pdbx_description
1 polymer ?
#
loop_
_entity_poly.entity_id
_entity_poly.type
_entity_poly.pdbx_seq_one_letter_code
_entity_poly.pdbx_strand_id
1 'polypeptide(L)'
;MTIVGDLAYLSGHLPILEDGKMLLGSVGHDRSIEEGHDAARQVGLNMLATLKAELGSLNRVVRVVKLLGLVQAPSGFTQHPQVINGCSELFKDVFGDDAGVGTRSALGVSGLPAGVMVEIEGIFQIRE
;
A
#
# COMPACT_ATOMS: atom_id res chain seq x y z
N MET A 1 -10.63 9.50 0.61
CA MET A 1 -10.10 9.49 2.00
C MET A 1 -11.18 10.01 2.93
N THR A 2 -11.30 9.40 4.08
CA THR A 2 -12.27 9.83 5.10
C THR A 2 -11.52 10.16 6.39
N ILE A 3 -11.81 11.32 6.98
CA ILE A 3 -11.17 11.75 8.23
C ILE A 3 -12.18 11.64 9.37
N VAL A 4 -11.79 10.97 10.44
CA VAL A 4 -12.58 10.84 11.68
C VAL A 4 -11.65 11.21 12.82
N GLY A 5 -11.90 12.38 13.45
CA GLY A 5 -11.01 12.89 14.47
C GLY A 5 -9.60 13.14 13.92
N ASP A 6 -8.60 12.50 14.51
CA ASP A 6 -7.21 12.58 14.07
C ASP A 6 -6.80 11.37 13.22
N LEU A 7 -7.77 10.61 12.67
CA LEU A 7 -7.50 9.45 11.83
C LEU A 7 -7.96 9.70 10.39
N ALA A 8 -7.07 9.40 9.45
CA ALA A 8 -7.35 9.44 8.02
C ALA A 8 -7.42 8.00 7.49
N TYR A 9 -8.56 7.65 6.91
CA TYR A 9 -8.83 6.35 6.34
C TYR A 9 -8.68 6.44 4.83
N LEU A 10 -7.76 5.68 4.26
CA LEU A 10 -7.57 5.58 2.82
C LEU A 10 -8.23 4.33 2.30
N SER A 11 -9.03 4.47 1.24
CA SER A 11 -9.56 3.34 0.46
C SER A 11 -8.42 2.56 -0.19
N GLY A 12 -8.72 1.38 -0.68
CA GLY A 12 -7.76 0.57 -1.43
C GLY A 12 -7.15 1.35 -2.59
N HIS A 13 -5.83 1.38 -2.64
CA HIS A 13 -5.05 2.01 -3.70
C HIS A 13 -4.42 0.92 -4.57
N LEU A 14 -4.29 1.22 -5.86
CA LEU A 14 -3.82 0.30 -6.88
C LEU A 14 -2.44 0.73 -7.40
N PRO A 15 -1.68 -0.21 -8.00
CA PRO A 15 -0.36 0.12 -8.54
C PRO A 15 -0.50 0.75 -9.93
N ILE A 16 -0.97 1.99 -9.96
CA ILE A 16 -1.18 2.77 -11.17
C ILE A 16 0.05 3.67 -11.39
N LEU A 17 0.67 3.54 -12.55
CA LEU A 17 1.81 4.36 -12.94
C LEU A 17 1.36 5.74 -13.40
N GLU A 18 2.31 6.66 -13.53
CA GLU A 18 2.05 8.05 -13.92
C GLU A 18 1.35 8.15 -15.27
N ASP A 19 1.65 7.23 -16.21
CA ASP A 19 1.02 7.19 -17.54
C ASP A 19 -0.36 6.51 -17.53
N GLY A 20 -0.85 6.08 -16.38
CA GLY A 20 -2.14 5.41 -16.22
C GLY A 20 -2.10 3.90 -16.38
N LYS A 21 -0.96 3.31 -16.74
CA LYS A 21 -0.82 1.86 -16.82
C LYS A 21 -0.84 1.26 -15.42
N MET A 22 -1.45 0.09 -15.30
CA MET A 22 -1.52 -0.66 -14.05
C MET A 22 -0.59 -1.86 -14.09
N LEU A 23 0.00 -2.19 -12.94
CA LEU A 23 0.87 -3.36 -12.81
C LEU A 23 0.01 -4.59 -12.52
N LEU A 24 -0.19 -5.41 -13.54
CA LEU A 24 -1.12 -6.53 -13.55
C LEU A 24 -0.41 -7.86 -13.34
N GLY A 25 -1.13 -8.85 -12.85
CA GLY A 25 -0.70 -10.24 -12.80
C GLY A 25 -0.92 -10.89 -11.45
N SER A 26 -0.51 -12.15 -11.35
CA SER A 26 -0.63 -12.97 -10.15
C SER A 26 0.77 -13.31 -9.63
N VAL A 27 1.08 -12.84 -8.44
CA VAL A 27 2.40 -13.02 -7.83
C VAL A 27 2.56 -14.49 -7.42
N GLY A 28 3.65 -15.09 -7.85
CA GLY A 28 3.91 -16.52 -7.63
C GLY A 28 3.37 -17.41 -8.75
N HIS A 29 2.71 -16.83 -9.76
CA HIS A 29 2.27 -17.53 -10.97
C HIS A 29 2.95 -16.93 -12.21
N ASP A 30 2.48 -15.77 -12.70
CA ASP A 30 3.05 -15.10 -13.87
C ASP A 30 3.87 -13.86 -13.51
N ARG A 31 3.95 -13.51 -12.23
CA ARG A 31 4.78 -12.42 -11.72
C ARG A 31 5.64 -12.91 -10.56
N SER A 32 6.84 -12.36 -10.46
CA SER A 32 7.77 -12.67 -9.37
C SER A 32 7.43 -11.90 -8.10
N ILE A 33 8.01 -12.34 -6.98
CA ILE A 33 7.91 -11.62 -5.71
C ILE A 33 8.50 -10.21 -5.84
N GLU A 34 9.60 -10.06 -6.58
CA GLU A 34 10.25 -8.77 -6.82
C GLU A 34 9.33 -7.82 -7.59
N GLU A 35 8.65 -8.32 -8.62
CA GLU A 35 7.67 -7.53 -9.37
C GLU A 35 6.50 -7.11 -8.47
N GLY A 36 6.03 -8.02 -7.62
CA GLY A 36 5.01 -7.71 -6.63
C GLY A 36 5.46 -6.67 -5.60
N HIS A 37 6.70 -6.78 -5.13
CA HIS A 37 7.30 -5.81 -4.21
C HIS A 37 7.35 -4.41 -4.84
N ASP A 38 7.75 -4.32 -6.10
CA ASP A 38 7.77 -3.05 -6.83
C ASP A 38 6.36 -2.49 -7.02
N ALA A 39 5.38 -3.36 -7.30
CA ALA A 39 3.98 -2.96 -7.40
C ALA A 39 3.46 -2.41 -6.06
N ALA A 40 3.80 -3.04 -4.94
CA ALA A 40 3.42 -2.57 -3.62
C ALA A 40 4.05 -1.20 -3.30
N ARG A 41 5.29 -0.98 -3.72
CA ARG A 41 5.94 0.33 -3.59
C ARG A 41 5.18 1.40 -4.38
N GLN A 42 4.75 1.09 -5.60
CA GLN A 42 3.96 2.01 -6.41
C GLN A 42 2.63 2.35 -5.74
N VAL A 43 1.96 1.36 -5.14
CA VAL A 43 0.75 1.61 -4.35
C VAL A 43 1.05 2.58 -3.21
N GLY A 44 2.15 2.37 -2.50
CA GLY A 44 2.58 3.27 -1.42
C GLY A 44 2.80 4.70 -1.89
N LEU A 45 3.43 4.88 -3.04
CA LEU A 45 3.61 6.20 -3.66
C LEU A 45 2.26 6.86 -3.98
N ASN A 46 1.30 6.09 -4.47
CA ASN A 46 -0.04 6.59 -4.77
C ASN A 46 -0.80 6.96 -3.49
N MET A 47 -0.63 6.21 -2.42
CA MET A 47 -1.20 6.54 -1.12
C MET A 47 -0.61 7.86 -0.57
N LEU A 48 0.70 8.05 -0.68
CA LEU A 48 1.36 9.30 -0.29
C LEU A 48 0.83 10.48 -1.11
N ALA A 49 0.61 10.29 -2.40
CA ALA A 49 0.05 11.32 -3.28
C ALA A 49 -1.36 11.72 -2.83
N THR A 50 -2.21 10.74 -2.47
CA THR A 50 -3.54 11.01 -1.93
C THR A 50 -3.47 11.79 -0.63
N LEU A 51 -2.62 11.36 0.32
CA LEU A 51 -2.43 12.05 1.59
C LEU A 51 -1.99 13.50 1.37
N LYS A 52 -1.01 13.71 0.51
CA LYS A 52 -0.49 15.06 0.22
C LYS A 52 -1.57 15.95 -0.41
N ALA A 53 -2.32 15.43 -1.37
CA ALA A 53 -3.38 16.18 -2.04
C ALA A 53 -4.49 16.57 -1.06
N GLU A 54 -4.91 15.64 -0.21
CA GLU A 54 -6.02 15.86 0.72
C GLU A 54 -5.61 16.72 1.93
N LEU A 55 -4.38 16.54 2.43
CA LEU A 55 -3.91 17.24 3.63
C LEU A 55 -3.13 18.52 3.31
N GLY A 56 -2.67 18.68 2.08
CA GLY A 56 -1.81 19.80 1.67
C GLY A 56 -0.33 19.56 1.94
N SER A 57 0.02 18.73 2.91
CA SER A 57 1.41 18.40 3.24
C SER A 57 1.49 17.06 3.94
N LEU A 58 2.52 16.28 3.62
CA LEU A 58 2.83 15.04 4.34
C LEU A 58 3.31 15.30 5.77
N ASN A 59 3.71 16.53 6.11
CA ASN A 59 4.06 16.90 7.48
C ASN A 59 2.89 16.80 8.44
N ARG A 60 1.67 16.73 7.94
CA ARG A 60 0.48 16.51 8.76
C ARG A 60 0.27 15.03 9.15
N VAL A 61 1.02 14.11 8.57
CA VAL A 61 0.98 12.70 8.95
C VAL A 61 1.82 12.51 10.21
N VAL A 62 1.19 12.02 11.28
CA VAL A 62 1.87 11.71 12.54
C VAL A 62 2.49 10.33 12.47
N ARG A 63 1.72 9.35 11.99
CA ARG A 63 2.23 7.99 11.84
C ARG A 63 1.30 7.12 11.00
N VAL A 64 1.86 6.03 10.50
CA VAL A 64 1.09 4.90 9.96
C VAL A 64 0.48 4.15 11.14
N VAL A 65 -0.83 3.95 11.13
CA VAL A 65 -1.54 3.19 12.17
C VAL A 65 -1.72 1.74 11.75
N LYS A 66 -2.29 1.53 10.55
CA LYS A 66 -2.57 0.19 10.04
C LYS A 66 -2.55 0.16 8.52
N LEU A 67 -2.04 -0.94 7.99
CA LEU A 67 -2.13 -1.27 6.57
C LEU A 67 -2.82 -2.63 6.40
N LEU A 68 -3.68 -2.74 5.40
CA LEU A 68 -4.18 -4.02 4.90
C LEU A 68 -3.68 -4.17 3.47
N GLY A 69 -2.75 -5.09 3.26
CA GLY A 69 -2.17 -5.37 1.96
C GLY A 69 -2.71 -6.67 1.37
N LEU A 70 -3.28 -6.57 0.17
CA LEU A 70 -3.85 -7.70 -0.55
C LEU A 70 -2.98 -8.00 -1.76
N VAL A 71 -2.63 -9.28 -1.93
CA VAL A 71 -1.80 -9.75 -3.03
C VAL A 71 -2.61 -10.72 -3.87
N GLN A 72 -2.74 -10.44 -5.17
CA GLN A 72 -3.30 -11.41 -6.10
C GLN A 72 -2.29 -12.53 -6.29
N ALA A 73 -2.65 -13.73 -5.86
CA ALA A 73 -1.73 -14.86 -5.83
C ALA A 73 -2.52 -16.17 -5.89
N PRO A 74 -1.90 -17.26 -6.40
CA PRO A 74 -2.53 -18.57 -6.40
C PRO A 74 -2.66 -19.13 -5.00
N SER A 75 -3.55 -20.11 -4.85
CA SER A 75 -3.67 -20.89 -3.62
C SER A 75 -2.32 -21.53 -3.30
N GLY A 76 -1.92 -21.46 -2.03
CA GLY A 76 -0.63 -22.02 -1.58
C GLY A 76 0.54 -21.05 -1.63
N PHE A 77 0.40 -19.88 -2.25
CA PHE A 77 1.42 -18.83 -2.14
C PHE A 77 1.46 -18.35 -0.67
N THR A 78 2.66 -18.17 -0.13
CA THR A 78 2.82 -17.88 1.32
C THR A 78 3.69 -16.65 1.59
N GLN A 79 4.15 -15.95 0.57
CA GLN A 79 5.12 -14.85 0.74
C GLN A 79 4.49 -13.48 0.54
N HIS A 80 3.24 -13.31 0.97
CA HIS A 80 2.53 -12.04 0.90
C HIS A 80 3.24 -10.91 1.67
N PRO A 81 3.81 -11.15 2.89
CA PRO A 81 4.54 -10.11 3.59
C PRO A 81 5.72 -9.55 2.80
N GLN A 82 6.47 -10.40 2.11
CA GLN A 82 7.61 -9.98 1.29
C GLN A 82 7.18 -9.05 0.16
N VAL A 83 5.99 -9.30 -0.41
CA VAL A 83 5.42 -8.44 -1.45
C VAL A 83 5.03 -7.08 -0.87
N ILE A 84 4.24 -7.08 0.21
CA ILE A 84 3.74 -5.84 0.83
C ILE A 84 4.86 -5.01 1.45
N ASN A 85 5.99 -5.60 1.76
CA ASN A 85 7.17 -4.88 2.23
C ASN A 85 7.58 -3.74 1.30
N GLY A 86 7.29 -3.81 0.01
CA GLY A 86 7.55 -2.69 -0.90
C GLY A 86 6.89 -1.40 -0.46
N CYS A 87 5.66 -1.48 0.04
CA CYS A 87 4.93 -0.34 0.60
C CYS A 87 5.44 0.02 2.00
N SER A 88 5.59 -0.98 2.88
CA SER A 88 6.01 -0.75 4.27
C SER A 88 7.40 -0.15 4.38
N GLU A 89 8.34 -0.59 3.55
CA GLU A 89 9.69 -0.03 3.49
C GLU A 89 9.68 1.40 3.01
N LEU A 90 8.85 1.72 2.02
CA LEU A 90 8.68 3.10 1.55
C LEU A 90 8.19 4.01 2.69
N PHE A 91 7.18 3.59 3.44
CA PHE A 91 6.65 4.40 4.54
C PHE A 91 7.68 4.55 5.67
N LYS A 92 8.46 3.53 5.94
CA LYS A 92 9.58 3.61 6.89
C LYS A 92 10.61 4.64 6.44
N ASP A 93 10.94 4.66 5.16
CA ASP A 93 11.89 5.63 4.61
C ASP A 93 11.34 7.05 4.68
N VAL A 94 10.05 7.24 4.46
CA VAL A 94 9.42 8.57 4.44
C VAL A 94 9.17 9.12 5.84
N PHE A 95 8.65 8.29 6.74
CA PHE A 95 8.19 8.73 8.08
C PHE A 95 9.11 8.31 9.22
N GLY A 96 10.11 7.46 8.96
CA GLY A 96 11.07 7.00 9.97
C GLY A 96 10.74 5.64 10.57
N ASP A 97 11.66 5.14 11.37
CA ASP A 97 11.65 3.76 11.89
C ASP A 97 10.52 3.50 12.89
N ASP A 98 9.99 4.54 13.53
CA ASP A 98 8.85 4.43 14.44
C ASP A 98 7.56 4.83 13.73
N ALA A 99 7.42 6.09 13.33
CA ALA A 99 6.18 6.62 12.75
C ALA A 99 5.81 5.97 11.42
N GLY A 100 6.78 5.48 10.67
CA GLY A 100 6.55 4.80 9.39
C GLY A 100 6.13 3.34 9.52
N VAL A 101 6.20 2.76 10.72
CA VAL A 101 5.92 1.34 10.97
C VAL A 101 4.69 1.21 11.84
N GLY A 102 3.57 0.80 11.22
CA GLY A 102 2.32 0.53 11.92
C GLY A 102 2.03 -0.96 11.99
N THR A 103 0.82 -1.28 12.45
CA THR A 103 0.32 -2.65 12.38
C THR A 103 -0.06 -3.00 10.95
N ARG A 104 -0.05 -4.29 10.61
CA ARG A 104 -0.26 -4.70 9.22
C ARG A 104 -0.82 -6.12 9.13
N SER A 105 -1.72 -6.35 8.17
CA SER A 105 -2.00 -7.69 7.65
C SER A 105 -1.65 -7.73 6.16
N ALA A 106 -1.07 -8.84 5.72
CA ALA A 106 -0.73 -9.08 4.32
C ALA A 106 -1.32 -10.44 3.92
N LEU A 107 -2.27 -10.43 3.00
CA LEU A 107 -3.09 -11.59 2.66
C LEU A 107 -3.09 -11.83 1.15
N GLY A 108 -3.37 -13.08 0.77
CA GLY A 108 -3.62 -13.45 -0.62
C GLY A 108 -5.10 -13.39 -0.96
N VAL A 109 -5.39 -12.99 -2.19
CA VAL A 109 -6.73 -13.01 -2.76
C VAL A 109 -6.66 -13.59 -4.17
N SER A 110 -7.78 -14.18 -4.62
CA SER A 110 -7.84 -14.82 -5.94
C SER A 110 -8.01 -13.82 -7.07
N GLY A 111 -8.50 -12.62 -6.78
CA GLY A 111 -8.71 -11.58 -7.80
C GLY A 111 -8.76 -10.20 -7.17
N LEU A 112 -8.20 -9.23 -7.89
CA LEU A 112 -8.22 -7.81 -7.52
C LEU A 112 -8.76 -6.99 -8.69
N PRO A 113 -9.20 -5.74 -8.45
CA PRO A 113 -9.71 -4.89 -9.51
C PRO A 113 -8.74 -4.81 -10.69
N ALA A 114 -9.25 -4.92 -11.91
CA ALA A 114 -8.49 -4.87 -13.16
C ALA A 114 -7.39 -5.94 -13.28
N GLY A 115 -7.28 -6.89 -12.34
CA GLY A 115 -6.22 -7.89 -12.33
C GLY A 115 -4.89 -7.38 -11.81
N VAL A 116 -4.88 -6.33 -11.00
CA VAL A 116 -3.63 -5.77 -10.44
C VAL A 116 -2.98 -6.77 -9.48
N MET A 117 -1.65 -6.65 -9.34
CA MET A 117 -0.87 -7.54 -8.47
C MET A 117 -1.18 -7.34 -6.99
N VAL A 118 -1.42 -6.11 -6.58
CA VAL A 118 -1.61 -5.75 -5.17
C VAL A 118 -2.63 -4.64 -5.03
N GLU A 119 -3.26 -4.57 -3.86
CA GLU A 119 -4.11 -3.46 -3.44
C GLU A 119 -3.88 -3.22 -1.95
N ILE A 120 -3.73 -1.97 -1.53
CA ILE A 120 -3.43 -1.65 -0.13
C ILE A 120 -4.34 -0.52 0.33
N GLU A 121 -4.95 -0.69 1.49
CA GLU A 121 -5.66 0.36 2.21
C GLU A 121 -4.94 0.67 3.52
N GLY A 122 -5.19 1.83 4.10
CA GLY A 122 -4.48 2.21 5.30
C GLY A 122 -5.20 3.21 6.17
N ILE A 123 -4.75 3.27 7.42
CA ILE A 123 -5.18 4.24 8.42
C ILE A 123 -3.94 4.98 8.91
N PHE A 124 -4.01 6.31 8.90
CA PHE A 124 -2.93 7.19 9.32
C PHE A 124 -3.42 8.13 10.40
N GLN A 125 -2.62 8.38 11.41
CA GLN A 125 -2.88 9.44 12.35
C GLN A 125 -2.35 10.75 11.78
N ILE A 126 -3.14 11.81 11.91
CA ILE A 126 -2.83 13.11 11.33
C ILE A 126 -2.94 14.21 12.40
N ARG A 127 -2.35 15.36 12.09
CA ARG A 127 -2.45 16.57 12.89
C ARG A 127 -2.78 17.75 11.99
N GLU A 128 -3.13 18.85 12.61
CA GLU A 128 -3.38 20.11 11.91
C GLU A 128 -2.10 20.82 11.45
#